data_055a2bd098abdcc855791e389fad6322
#
_entry.id   055a2bd098abdcc855791e389fad6322
#
_cell.length_a   1.000
_cell.length_b   1.000
_cell.length_c   1.000
_cell.angle_alpha   90.00
_cell.angle_beta   90.00
_cell.angle_gamma   90.00
#
_symmetry.space_group_name_H-M   'P 1'
#
loop_
_entity.id
_entity.type
_entity.pdbx_description
1 polymer ?
#
loop_
_entity_poly.entity_id
_entity_poly.type
_entity_poly.pdbx_seq_one_letter_code
_entity_poly.pdbx_strand_id
1 'polypeptide(L)' 'MKELDHRTLVHLDMVLEDVCRSLPHGGDHMIRKKIAQKLLSRARKGNVSADDLVPVAQEALREATKDTRAA' A
#
# COMPACT_ATOMS: atom_id res chain seq x y z
N MET A 1 3.96 15.93 16.01
CA MET A 1 3.76 15.03 14.91
C MET A 1 4.06 13.60 15.32
N LYS A 2 3.17 12.71 15.00
CA LYS A 2 3.34 11.33 15.40
C LYS A 2 4.10 10.54 14.39
N GLU A 3 5.13 9.87 14.85
CA GLU A 3 5.85 8.96 14.00
C GLU A 3 5.14 7.62 13.97
N LEU A 4 5.26 6.94 12.84
CA LEU A 4 4.74 5.59 12.75
C LEU A 4 5.64 4.66 13.55
N ASP A 5 5.04 3.81 14.38
CA ASP A 5 5.85 2.91 15.16
C ASP A 5 6.28 1.72 14.29
N HIS A 6 7.20 0.95 14.85
CA HIS A 6 7.80 -0.16 14.11
C HIS A 6 6.75 -1.19 13.68
N ARG A 7 5.79 -1.46 14.54
CA ARG A 7 4.76 -2.44 14.24
C ARG A 7 3.92 -2.01 13.05
N THR A 8 3.55 -0.73 13.01
CA THR A 8 2.78 -0.20 11.90
C THR A 8 3.56 -0.30 10.61
N LEU A 9 4.85 0.02 10.64
CA LEU A 9 5.68 -0.08 9.45
C LEU A 9 5.78 -1.51 8.94
N VAL A 10 5.88 -2.48 9.86
CA VAL A 10 5.91 -3.88 9.48
C VAL A 10 4.59 -4.27 8.81
N HIS A 11 3.48 -3.82 9.38
CA HIS A 11 2.17 -4.13 8.81
C HIS A 11 2.02 -3.52 7.42
N LEU A 12 2.50 -2.30 7.23
CA LEU A 12 2.45 -1.66 5.91
C LEU A 12 3.22 -2.47 4.88
N ASP A 13 4.40 -2.92 5.27
CA ASP A 13 5.25 -3.69 4.37
C ASP A 13 4.59 -5.02 4.01
N MET A 14 4.01 -5.69 4.99
CA MET A 14 3.35 -6.97 4.76
C MET A 14 2.16 -6.82 3.83
N VAL A 15 1.34 -5.79 4.05
CA VAL A 15 0.18 -5.56 3.21
C VAL A 15 0.62 -5.22 1.78
N LEU A 16 1.65 -4.39 1.66
CA LEU A 16 2.17 -4.02 0.36
C LEU A 16 2.64 -5.24 -0.42
N GLU A 17 3.41 -6.10 0.23
CA GLU A 17 3.91 -7.29 -0.44
C GLU A 17 2.79 -8.25 -0.80
N ASP A 18 1.84 -8.39 0.10
CA ASP A 18 0.73 -9.31 -0.13
C ASP A 18 -0.10 -8.88 -1.34
N VAL A 19 -0.37 -7.58 -1.44
CA VAL A 19 -1.15 -7.05 -2.55
C VAL A 19 -0.37 -7.12 -3.86
N CYS A 20 0.93 -6.81 -3.80
CA CYS A 20 1.75 -6.82 -5.01
C CYS A 20 2.10 -8.22 -5.49
N ARG A 21 1.86 -9.23 -4.65
CA ARG A 21 2.19 -10.61 -5.01
C ARG A 21 1.45 -11.06 -6.26
N SER A 22 0.26 -10.53 -6.49
CA SER A 22 -0.54 -10.90 -7.65
C SER A 22 -0.05 -10.25 -8.94
N LEU A 23 0.89 -9.33 -8.84
CA LEU A 23 1.40 -8.63 -10.01
C LEU A 23 2.61 -9.34 -10.59
N PRO A 24 2.81 -9.24 -11.92
CA PRO A 24 4.02 -9.80 -12.52
C PRO A 24 5.26 -9.19 -11.86
N HIS A 25 6.17 -10.05 -11.44
CA HIS A 25 7.42 -9.63 -10.81
C HIS A 25 7.20 -8.80 -9.53
N GLY A 26 6.04 -8.98 -8.87
CA GLY A 26 5.77 -8.25 -7.63
C GLY A 26 5.42 -6.79 -7.84
N GLY A 27 5.12 -6.41 -9.09
CA GLY A 27 4.81 -5.02 -9.40
C GLY A 27 6.06 -4.20 -9.65
N ASP A 28 5.96 -3.21 -10.52
CA ASP A 28 7.11 -2.37 -10.76
C ASP A 28 7.25 -1.31 -9.67
N HIS A 29 8.35 -0.58 -9.72
CA HIS A 29 8.68 0.38 -8.68
C HIS A 29 7.63 1.47 -8.53
N MET A 30 7.09 1.95 -9.63
CA MET A 30 6.10 3.03 -9.59
C MET A 30 4.81 2.58 -8.94
N ILE A 31 4.38 1.37 -9.26
CA ILE A 31 3.15 0.84 -8.69
C ILE A 31 3.33 0.66 -7.17
N ARG A 32 4.44 0.06 -6.76
CA ARG A 32 4.69 -0.17 -5.34
C ARG A 32 4.78 1.15 -4.59
N LYS A 33 5.37 2.15 -5.21
CA LYS A 33 5.50 3.46 -4.57
C LYS A 33 4.13 4.10 -4.35
N LYS A 34 3.26 4.02 -5.34
CA LYS A 34 1.92 4.60 -5.22
C LYS A 34 1.12 3.92 -4.13
N ILE A 35 1.20 2.60 -4.06
CA ILE A 35 0.49 1.86 -3.03
C ILE A 35 1.04 2.23 -1.66
N ALA A 36 2.36 2.28 -1.53
CA ALA A 36 2.98 2.61 -0.26
C ALA A 36 2.58 4.00 0.22
N GLN A 37 2.51 4.95 -0.69
CA GLN A 37 2.11 6.31 -0.34
C GLN A 37 0.69 6.36 0.19
N LYS A 38 -0.21 5.60 -0.42
CA LYS A 38 -1.59 5.54 0.06
C LYS A 38 -1.66 4.90 1.44
N LEU A 39 -0.91 3.84 1.64
CA LEU A 39 -0.89 3.16 2.93
C LEU A 39 -0.35 4.06 4.02
N LEU A 40 0.74 4.77 3.72
CA LEU A 40 1.32 5.69 4.69
C LEU A 40 0.35 6.82 5.04
N SER A 41 -0.32 7.34 4.04
CA SER A 41 -1.28 8.41 4.25
C SER A 41 -2.40 7.95 5.18
N ARG A 42 -2.89 6.73 4.98
CA ARG A 42 -3.95 6.20 5.82
C ARG A 42 -3.45 5.95 7.24
N ALA A 43 -2.24 5.40 7.36
CA ALA A 43 -1.69 5.07 8.65
C ALA A 43 -1.44 6.31 9.50
N ARG A 44 -1.10 7.42 8.87
CA ARG A 44 -0.85 8.66 9.61
C ARG A 44 -2.09 9.22 10.25
N LYS A 45 -3.26 8.79 9.81
CA LYS A 45 -4.51 9.23 10.43
C LYS A 45 -4.76 8.53 11.76
N GLY A 46 -3.99 7.50 12.04
CA GLY A 46 -4.04 6.86 13.35
C GLY A 46 -5.03 5.71 13.42
N ASN A 47 -4.85 4.88 14.42
CA ASN A 47 -5.77 3.79 14.76
C ASN A 47 -6.09 2.90 13.57
N VAL A 48 -5.04 2.44 12.89
CA VAL A 48 -5.19 1.62 11.72
C VAL A 48 -4.60 0.25 12.00
N SER A 49 -5.38 -0.79 11.79
CA SER A 49 -4.89 -2.16 11.89
C SER A 49 -4.52 -2.66 10.50
N ALA A 50 -3.88 -3.84 10.46
CA ALA A 50 -3.54 -4.45 9.18
C ALA A 50 -4.79 -4.69 8.34
N ASP A 51 -5.88 -5.09 9.00
CA ASP A 51 -7.13 -5.35 8.29
C ASP A 51 -7.66 -4.08 7.63
N ASP A 52 -7.47 -2.94 8.27
CA ASP A 52 -7.92 -1.67 7.70
C ASP A 52 -7.09 -1.27 6.49
N LEU A 53 -5.85 -1.71 6.45
CA LEU A 53 -4.94 -1.35 5.38
C LEU A 53 -5.15 -2.18 4.12
N VAL A 54 -5.66 -3.38 4.24
CA VAL A 54 -5.85 -4.26 3.08
C VAL A 54 -6.74 -3.62 2.02
N PRO A 55 -7.95 -3.13 2.35
CA PRO A 55 -8.78 -2.50 1.32
C PRO A 55 -8.16 -1.25 0.74
N VAL A 56 -7.40 -0.50 1.55
CA VAL A 56 -6.71 0.68 1.05
C VAL A 56 -5.68 0.28 0.02
N ALA A 57 -4.92 -0.77 0.31
CA ALA A 57 -3.90 -1.25 -0.62
C ALA A 57 -4.51 -1.76 -1.91
N GLN A 58 -5.62 -2.48 -1.79
CA GLN A 58 -6.29 -3.03 -2.99
C GLN A 58 -6.81 -1.91 -3.88
N GLU A 59 -7.37 -0.88 -3.29
CA GLU A 59 -7.84 0.25 -4.06
C GLU A 59 -6.70 1.00 -4.70
N ALA A 60 -5.60 1.17 -3.97
CA ALA A 60 -4.43 1.82 -4.51
C ALA A 60 -3.85 1.04 -5.68
N LEU A 61 -3.85 -0.29 -5.55
CA LEU A 61 -3.37 -1.16 -6.63
C LEU A 61 -4.23 -0.98 -7.87
N ARG A 62 -5.53 -0.94 -7.69
CA ARG A 62 -6.44 -0.77 -8.81
C ARG A 62 -6.20 0.55 -9.53
N GLU A 63 -6.02 1.62 -8.76
CA GLU A 63 -5.77 2.92 -9.35
C GLU A 63 -4.43 2.96 -10.07
N ALA A 64 -3.41 2.35 -9.47
CA ALA A 64 -2.08 2.36 -10.07
C ALA A 64 -2.05 1.59 -11.37
N THR A 65 -2.70 0.43 -11.40
CA THR A 65 -2.72 -0.37 -12.63
C THR A 65 -3.62 0.24 -13.68
N LYS A 66 -4.65 0.95 -13.26
CA LYS A 66 -5.52 1.64 -14.20
C LYS A 66 -4.77 2.74 -14.93
N ASP A 67 -3.95 3.49 -14.20
CA ASP A 67 -3.12 4.53 -14.82
C ASP A 67 -2.18 3.93 -15.84
N THR A 68 -1.57 2.81 -15.49
CA THR A 68 -0.62 2.16 -16.37
C THR A 68 -1.30 1.69 -17.64
N ARG A 69 -2.53 1.20 -17.53
CA ARG A 69 -3.25 0.70 -18.68
C ARG A 69 -3.72 1.80 -19.61
N ALA A 70 -3.93 2.99 -19.08
CA ALA A 70 -4.42 4.10 -19.86
C ALA A 70 -3.43 4.57 -20.90
N ALA A 71 -2.19 4.20 -20.76
CA ALA A 71 -1.14 4.64 -21.69
C ALA A 71 -1.30 4.02 -23.08
#